data_c20247a055a6f932b1d3834ddc231964
#
_entry.id   c20247a055a6f932b1d3834ddc231964
#
_cell.length_a   1.000
_cell.length_b   1.000
_cell.length_c   1.000
_cell.angle_alpha   90.00
_cell.angle_beta   90.00
_cell.angle_gamma   90.00
#
_symmetry.space_group_name_H-M   'P 1'
#
loop_
_entity.id
_entity.type
_entity.pdbx_description
1 polymer ?
#
loop_
_entity_poly.entity_id
_entity_poly.type
_entity_poly.pdbx_seq_one_letter_code
_entity_poly.pdbx_strand_id
1 'polypeptide(L)'
;MAVKLREILETIPVYRPGESPDECGLENAVKLSSNESPWEPPASVVAAVQEAALELNRYPDYYKEQLCIDLASCYGLDPAWVSVDNGSGSLLQDVVRIVCDDGDEVLYSTPTFAAYEIDVKLAGAKPVTCPLDDSYRYD
;
A
#
# COMPACT_ATOMS: atom_id res chain seq x y z
N MET A 1 -3.82 -14.28 31.63
CA MET A 1 -3.56 -15.15 30.46
C MET A 1 -2.83 -14.33 29.43
N ALA A 2 -1.65 -14.76 28.98
CA ALA A 2 -0.97 -14.10 27.87
C ALA A 2 -1.64 -14.50 26.54
N VAL A 3 -1.82 -13.55 25.63
CA VAL A 3 -2.34 -13.83 24.29
C VAL A 3 -1.25 -14.57 23.51
N LYS A 4 -1.60 -15.74 22.94
CA LYS A 4 -0.70 -16.47 22.04
C LYS A 4 -0.73 -15.79 20.67
N LEU A 5 0.39 -15.28 20.20
CA LEU A 5 0.56 -14.74 18.86
C LEU A 5 0.73 -15.88 17.84
N ARG A 6 0.45 -15.60 16.57
CA ARG A 6 0.71 -16.53 15.47
C ARG A 6 2.22 -16.70 15.29
N GLU A 7 2.69 -17.94 15.13
CA GLU A 7 4.11 -18.25 14.95
C GLU A 7 4.72 -17.60 13.70
N ILE A 8 3.91 -17.38 12.66
CA ILE A 8 4.34 -16.72 11.43
C ILE A 8 4.93 -15.31 11.68
N LEU A 9 4.49 -14.61 12.74
CA LEU A 9 4.99 -13.29 13.07
C LEU A 9 6.49 -13.23 13.36
N GLU A 10 7.08 -14.35 13.79
CA GLU A 10 8.52 -14.46 14.03
C GLU A 10 9.34 -14.44 12.72
N THR A 11 8.69 -14.75 11.58
CA THR A 11 9.32 -14.82 10.26
C THR A 11 9.11 -13.56 9.44
N ILE A 12 8.25 -12.65 9.90
CA ILE A 12 7.92 -11.42 9.18
C ILE A 12 8.98 -10.36 9.47
N PRO A 13 9.64 -9.78 8.44
CA PRO A 13 10.59 -8.71 8.66
C PRO A 13 9.87 -7.46 9.21
N VAL A 14 10.54 -6.77 10.12
CA VAL A 14 10.05 -5.47 10.58
C VAL A 14 10.18 -4.47 9.42
N TYR A 15 9.05 -3.90 9.00
CA TYR A 15 9.07 -2.83 8.02
C TYR A 15 9.80 -1.60 8.59
N ARG A 16 10.83 -1.16 7.88
CA ARG A 16 11.57 0.07 8.20
C ARG A 16 11.22 1.12 7.15
N PRO A 17 10.47 2.18 7.51
CA PRO A 17 10.27 3.31 6.62
C PRO A 17 11.61 4.00 6.32
N GLY A 18 11.68 4.72 5.21
CA GLY A 18 12.84 5.55 4.91
C GLY A 18 13.04 6.62 5.98
N GLU A 19 14.29 6.80 6.38
CA GLU A 19 14.68 7.81 7.35
C GLU A 19 14.49 9.23 6.81
N SER A 20 14.20 10.18 7.66
CA SER A 20 14.17 11.59 7.29
C SER A 20 15.60 12.17 7.30
N PRO A 21 15.88 13.26 6.55
CA PRO A 21 17.16 13.94 6.60
C PRO A 21 17.58 14.34 8.03
N ASP A 22 16.63 14.77 8.86
CA ASP A 22 16.86 15.17 10.24
C ASP A 22 17.30 13.99 11.11
N GLU A 23 16.73 12.81 10.92
CA GLU A 23 17.12 11.59 11.63
C GLU A 23 18.52 11.12 11.27
N CYS A 24 18.96 11.38 10.03
CA CYS A 24 20.31 11.05 9.56
C CYS A 24 21.35 12.09 9.97
N GLY A 25 20.95 13.24 10.52
CA GLY A 25 21.86 14.34 10.88
C GLY A 25 22.59 14.95 9.67
N LEU A 26 22.01 14.85 8.48
CA LEU A 26 22.63 15.35 7.23
C LEU A 26 22.00 16.70 6.87
N GLU A 27 22.83 17.74 6.84
CA GLU A 27 22.43 19.06 6.34
C GLU A 27 22.21 18.99 4.80
N ASN A 28 21.14 19.59 4.31
CA ASN A 28 20.79 19.67 2.89
C ASN A 28 20.56 18.30 2.20
N ALA A 29 20.24 17.26 2.93
CA ALA A 29 19.88 15.97 2.35
C ALA A 29 18.49 16.01 1.72
N VAL A 30 18.35 15.33 0.58
CA VAL A 30 17.05 15.15 -0.10
C VAL A 30 16.56 13.74 0.17
N LYS A 31 15.33 13.63 0.71
CA LYS A 31 14.67 12.34 0.90
C LYS A 31 14.19 11.80 -0.43
N LEU A 32 14.76 10.69 -0.87
CA LEU A 32 14.35 9.96 -2.09
C LEU A 32 13.61 8.66 -1.79
N SER A 33 13.34 8.39 -0.51
CA SER A 33 12.57 7.23 -0.06
C SER A 33 11.07 7.51 -0.03
N SER A 34 10.26 6.45 0.08
CA SER A 34 8.79 6.50 0.25
C SER A 34 8.00 6.99 -0.96
N ASN A 35 8.64 7.22 -2.11
CA ASN A 35 8.01 7.65 -3.35
C ASN A 35 7.06 8.86 -3.16
N GLU A 36 7.48 9.83 -2.35
CA GLU A 36 6.71 11.04 -2.05
C GLU A 36 6.76 12.04 -3.21
N SER A 37 5.64 12.71 -3.47
CA SER A 37 5.60 13.80 -4.44
C SER A 37 6.39 15.02 -3.94
N PRO A 38 7.32 15.59 -4.74
CA PRO A 38 8.00 16.84 -4.38
C PRO A 38 7.11 18.08 -4.56
N TRP A 39 5.93 17.92 -5.16
CA TRP A 39 5.02 19.02 -5.44
C TRP A 39 4.01 19.18 -4.32
N GLU A 40 3.72 20.41 -3.96
CA GLU A 40 2.62 20.72 -3.06
C GLU A 40 1.27 20.31 -3.68
N PRO A 41 0.27 19.95 -2.86
CA PRO A 41 -1.05 19.63 -3.38
C PRO A 41 -1.67 20.88 -4.05
N PRO A 42 -2.43 20.73 -5.14
CA PRO A 42 -3.15 21.84 -5.76
C PRO A 42 -4.06 22.56 -4.77
N ALA A 43 -4.17 23.88 -4.89
CA ALA A 43 -4.99 24.70 -3.98
C ALA A 43 -6.46 24.25 -3.93
N SER A 44 -7.01 23.75 -5.04
CA SER A 44 -8.36 23.18 -5.09
C SER A 44 -8.51 21.91 -4.22
N VAL A 45 -7.48 21.07 -4.17
CA VAL A 45 -7.46 19.88 -3.31
C VAL A 45 -7.40 20.29 -1.85
N VAL A 46 -6.55 21.26 -1.52
CA VAL A 46 -6.46 21.78 -0.13
C VAL A 46 -7.80 22.36 0.32
N ALA A 47 -8.48 23.15 -0.53
CA ALA A 47 -9.79 23.71 -0.22
C ALA A 47 -10.85 22.62 0.00
N ALA A 48 -10.88 21.60 -0.86
CA ALA A 48 -11.82 20.47 -0.71
C ALA A 48 -11.61 19.69 0.59
N VAL A 49 -10.36 19.47 0.99
CA VAL A 49 -10.04 18.82 2.28
C VAL A 49 -10.48 19.68 3.45
N GLN A 50 -10.29 21.00 3.40
CA GLN A 50 -10.74 21.94 4.45
C GLN A 50 -12.26 21.94 4.57
N GLU A 51 -13.00 21.91 3.48
CA GLU A 51 -14.46 21.81 3.47
C GLU A 51 -14.93 20.48 4.07
N ALA A 52 -14.36 19.37 3.62
CA ALA A 52 -14.71 18.03 4.13
C ALA A 52 -14.39 17.88 5.63
N ALA A 53 -13.41 18.62 6.16
CA ALA A 53 -13.06 18.59 7.57
C ALA A 53 -14.20 19.09 8.49
N LEU A 54 -15.13 19.85 7.99
CA LEU A 54 -16.30 20.33 8.75
C LEU A 54 -17.31 19.21 9.04
N GLU A 55 -17.22 18.09 8.33
CA GLU A 55 -18.15 16.96 8.43
C GLU A 55 -17.50 15.68 8.96
N LEU A 56 -16.30 15.75 9.55
CA LEU A 56 -15.55 14.60 10.09
C LEU A 56 -16.30 13.81 11.18
N ASN A 57 -17.33 14.38 11.78
CA ASN A 57 -18.23 13.73 12.73
C ASN A 57 -19.28 12.83 12.08
N ARG A 58 -19.32 12.75 10.75
CA ARG A 58 -20.25 11.90 10.00
C ARG A 58 -19.49 10.72 9.39
N TYR A 59 -20.16 9.57 9.25
CA TYR A 59 -19.60 8.44 8.52
C TYR A 59 -19.45 8.80 7.04
N PRO A 60 -18.32 8.46 6.44
CA PRO A 60 -18.16 8.60 4.99
C PRO A 60 -19.04 7.58 4.23
N ASP A 61 -19.11 7.73 2.91
CA ASP A 61 -19.67 6.70 2.04
C ASP A 61 -18.87 5.38 2.22
N TYR A 62 -19.55 4.40 2.82
CA TYR A 62 -18.93 3.10 3.14
C TYR A 62 -18.45 2.36 1.91
N TYR A 63 -19.21 2.42 0.83
CA TYR A 63 -18.89 1.72 -0.43
C TYR A 63 -18.00 2.54 -1.35
N LYS A 64 -17.76 3.82 -1.04
CA LYS A 64 -16.96 4.73 -1.88
C LYS A 64 -17.48 4.78 -3.32
N GLU A 65 -18.81 4.64 -3.48
CA GLU A 65 -19.46 4.42 -4.75
C GLU A 65 -19.19 5.56 -5.75
N GLN A 66 -19.35 6.80 -5.31
CA GLN A 66 -19.11 7.96 -6.18
C GLN A 66 -17.65 8.04 -6.62
N LEU A 67 -16.70 7.76 -5.71
CA LEU A 67 -15.27 7.76 -6.05
C LEU A 67 -14.93 6.66 -7.06
N CYS A 68 -15.52 5.45 -6.92
CA CYS A 68 -15.33 4.38 -7.89
C CYS A 68 -15.91 4.74 -9.27
N ILE A 69 -17.08 5.39 -9.33
CA ILE A 69 -17.68 5.87 -10.57
C ILE A 69 -16.78 6.92 -11.24
N ASP A 70 -16.30 7.88 -10.49
CA ASP A 70 -15.47 8.97 -11.02
C ASP A 70 -14.13 8.44 -11.56
N LEU A 71 -13.47 7.54 -10.81
CA LEU A 71 -12.24 6.88 -11.26
C LEU A 71 -12.48 6.02 -12.50
N ALA A 72 -13.53 5.21 -12.50
CA ALA A 72 -13.89 4.38 -13.66
C ALA A 72 -14.10 5.23 -14.90
N SER A 73 -14.80 6.36 -14.77
CA SER A 73 -15.01 7.32 -15.86
C SER A 73 -13.70 7.87 -16.40
N CYS A 74 -12.74 8.20 -15.54
CA CYS A 74 -11.42 8.71 -15.95
C CYS A 74 -10.61 7.69 -16.76
N TYR A 75 -10.77 6.41 -16.47
CA TYR A 75 -9.98 5.33 -17.09
C TYR A 75 -10.77 4.52 -18.13
N GLY A 76 -12.03 4.84 -18.38
CA GLY A 76 -12.88 4.09 -19.32
C GLY A 76 -13.18 2.67 -18.86
N LEU A 77 -13.35 2.47 -17.56
CA LEU A 77 -13.62 1.18 -16.92
C LEU A 77 -15.08 1.10 -16.46
N ASP A 78 -15.55 -0.11 -16.18
CA ASP A 78 -16.76 -0.33 -15.41
C ASP A 78 -16.49 -0.02 -13.91
N PRO A 79 -17.34 0.76 -13.22
CA PRO A 79 -17.20 1.01 -11.78
C PRO A 79 -17.07 -0.25 -10.93
N ALA A 80 -17.69 -1.36 -11.34
CA ALA A 80 -17.58 -2.65 -10.65
C ALA A 80 -16.15 -3.24 -10.67
N TRP A 81 -15.27 -2.72 -11.51
CA TRP A 81 -13.87 -3.15 -11.61
C TRP A 81 -12.91 -2.23 -10.85
N VAL A 82 -13.43 -1.25 -10.13
CA VAL A 82 -12.63 -0.30 -9.37
C VAL A 82 -12.79 -0.56 -7.89
N SER A 83 -11.69 -0.78 -7.22
CA SER A 83 -11.62 -0.86 -5.76
C SER A 83 -10.72 0.24 -5.21
N VAL A 84 -11.13 0.84 -4.10
CA VAL A 84 -10.41 1.94 -3.46
C VAL A 84 -10.23 1.66 -1.98
N ASP A 85 -9.02 1.87 -1.47
CA ASP A 85 -8.75 1.78 -0.04
C ASP A 85 -7.70 2.83 0.39
N ASN A 86 -7.26 2.75 1.65
CA ASN A 86 -6.26 3.63 2.26
C ASN A 86 -4.85 3.40 1.70
N GLY A 87 -4.71 3.66 0.41
CA GLY A 87 -3.48 3.45 -0.36
C GLY A 87 -3.34 2.04 -0.92
N SER A 88 -2.39 1.89 -1.86
CA SER A 88 -2.13 0.61 -2.55
C SER A 88 -1.68 -0.52 -1.61
N GLY A 89 -1.08 -0.20 -0.47
CA GLY A 89 -0.69 -1.22 0.51
C GLY A 89 -1.88 -2.01 1.04
N SER A 90 -2.97 -1.34 1.40
CA SER A 90 -4.20 -2.02 1.84
C SER A 90 -4.80 -2.88 0.73
N LEU A 91 -4.81 -2.39 -0.51
CA LEU A 91 -5.31 -3.14 -1.66
C LEU A 91 -4.48 -4.39 -1.94
N LEU A 92 -3.15 -4.31 -1.85
CA LEU A 92 -2.27 -5.47 -1.99
C LEU A 92 -2.58 -6.54 -0.94
N GLN A 93 -2.75 -6.13 0.31
CA GLN A 93 -3.12 -7.03 1.40
C GLN A 93 -4.47 -7.70 1.15
N ASP A 94 -5.47 -6.94 0.69
CA ASP A 94 -6.79 -7.48 0.39
C ASP A 94 -6.76 -8.46 -0.78
N VAL A 95 -6.02 -8.17 -1.85
CA VAL A 95 -5.86 -9.09 -2.99
C VAL A 95 -5.31 -10.43 -2.52
N VAL A 96 -4.22 -10.42 -1.74
CA VAL A 96 -3.62 -11.67 -1.25
C VAL A 96 -4.61 -12.44 -0.36
N ARG A 97 -5.35 -11.76 0.52
CA ARG A 97 -6.34 -12.39 1.41
C ARG A 97 -7.54 -12.99 0.67
N ILE A 98 -7.91 -12.41 -0.47
CA ILE A 98 -9.06 -12.88 -1.26
C ILE A 98 -8.70 -14.11 -2.10
N VAL A 99 -7.45 -14.19 -2.58
CA VAL A 99 -7.05 -15.21 -3.56
C VAL A 99 -6.20 -16.33 -2.98
N CYS A 100 -5.64 -16.20 -1.77
CA CYS A 100 -4.73 -17.19 -1.19
C CYS A 100 -5.32 -17.84 0.06
N ASP A 101 -5.26 -19.16 0.08
CA ASP A 101 -5.41 -19.98 1.27
C ASP A 101 -4.05 -20.26 1.94
N ASP A 102 -4.09 -20.86 3.14
CA ASP A 102 -2.87 -21.23 3.89
C ASP A 102 -2.01 -22.21 3.12
N GLY A 103 -0.78 -21.81 2.83
CA GLY A 103 0.20 -22.60 2.10
C GLY A 103 0.26 -22.36 0.59
N ASP A 104 -0.64 -21.56 0.03
CA ASP A 104 -0.55 -21.14 -1.37
C ASP A 104 0.72 -20.35 -1.65
N GLU A 105 1.13 -20.30 -2.90
CA GLU A 105 2.35 -19.63 -3.32
C GLU A 105 2.04 -18.32 -4.06
N VAL A 106 2.73 -17.24 -3.65
CA VAL A 106 2.65 -15.94 -4.32
C VAL A 106 4.02 -15.59 -4.90
N LEU A 107 4.08 -15.51 -6.23
CA LEU A 107 5.29 -15.15 -6.96
C LEU A 107 5.40 -13.63 -7.11
N TYR A 108 6.57 -13.08 -6.78
CA TYR A 108 6.93 -11.69 -7.05
C TYR A 108 8.42 -11.55 -7.28
N SER A 109 8.83 -10.47 -7.95
CA SER A 109 10.25 -10.22 -8.22
C SER A 109 10.94 -9.46 -7.10
N THR A 110 12.27 -9.65 -6.98
CA THR A 110 13.13 -8.94 -6.04
C THR A 110 14.30 -8.25 -6.75
N PRO A 111 14.73 -7.06 -6.28
CA PRO A 111 14.19 -6.27 -5.17
C PRO A 111 12.83 -5.64 -5.48
N THR A 112 11.99 -5.49 -4.45
CA THR A 112 10.65 -4.94 -4.59
C THR A 112 10.18 -4.27 -3.28
N PHE A 113 8.93 -3.80 -3.25
CA PHE A 113 8.31 -3.23 -2.07
C PHE A 113 8.14 -4.30 -0.97
N ALA A 114 8.64 -4.00 0.22
CA ALA A 114 8.67 -4.96 1.34
C ALA A 114 7.27 -5.45 1.78
N ALA A 115 6.21 -4.70 1.46
CA ALA A 115 4.85 -5.10 1.79
C ALA A 115 4.44 -6.42 1.13
N TYR A 116 4.95 -6.75 -0.07
CA TYR A 116 4.64 -8.04 -0.71
C TYR A 116 4.96 -9.22 0.20
N GLU A 117 6.17 -9.27 0.74
CA GLU A 117 6.56 -10.37 1.64
C GLU A 117 5.73 -10.39 2.92
N ILE A 118 5.50 -9.21 3.50
CA ILE A 118 4.73 -9.05 4.74
C ILE A 118 3.30 -9.54 4.55
N ASP A 119 2.62 -9.06 3.51
CA ASP A 119 1.20 -9.38 3.26
C ASP A 119 0.99 -10.84 2.90
N VAL A 120 1.88 -11.42 2.08
CA VAL A 120 1.85 -12.85 1.73
C VAL A 120 1.98 -13.72 2.98
N LYS A 121 2.96 -13.44 3.84
CA LYS A 121 3.16 -14.18 5.10
C LYS A 121 1.99 -13.99 6.08
N LEU A 122 1.44 -12.79 6.20
CA LEU A 122 0.29 -12.52 7.06
C LEU A 122 -0.97 -13.29 6.62
N ALA A 123 -1.15 -13.49 5.32
CA ALA A 123 -2.22 -14.30 4.78
C ALA A 123 -2.04 -15.82 5.05
N GLY A 124 -0.83 -16.25 5.40
CA GLY A 124 -0.47 -17.68 5.56
C GLY A 124 0.10 -18.30 4.28
N ALA A 125 0.22 -17.50 3.21
CA ALA A 125 0.79 -17.93 1.96
C ALA A 125 2.32 -17.95 1.99
N LYS A 126 2.93 -18.58 1.00
CA LYS A 126 4.39 -18.71 0.86
C LYS A 126 4.91 -17.72 -0.18
N PRO A 127 5.86 -16.85 0.17
CA PRO A 127 6.53 -16.01 -0.81
C PRO A 127 7.45 -16.85 -1.69
N VAL A 128 7.29 -16.72 -3.00
CA VAL A 128 8.19 -17.25 -4.04
C VAL A 128 8.79 -16.06 -4.77
N THR A 129 10.12 -15.97 -4.81
CA THR A 129 10.79 -14.82 -5.40
C THR A 129 11.53 -15.19 -6.67
N CYS A 130 11.48 -14.27 -7.64
CA CYS A 130 12.28 -14.32 -8.85
C CYS A 130 13.14 -13.04 -8.92
N PRO A 131 14.46 -13.13 -9.14
CA PRO A 131 15.26 -11.93 -9.28
C PRO A 131 14.90 -11.18 -10.57
N LEU A 132 15.03 -9.87 -10.54
CA LEU A 132 14.99 -9.04 -11.73
C LEU A 132 16.28 -9.25 -12.55
N ASP A 133 16.22 -9.01 -13.85
CA ASP A 133 17.42 -8.99 -14.71
C ASP A 133 18.34 -7.80 -14.37
N ASP A 134 19.54 -7.74 -15.01
CA ASP A 134 20.52 -6.66 -14.81
C ASP A 134 19.99 -5.27 -15.22
N SER A 135 18.86 -5.20 -15.92
CA SER A 135 18.16 -4.00 -16.33
C SER A 135 16.93 -3.71 -15.46
N TYR A 136 16.78 -4.41 -14.35
CA TYR A 136 15.63 -4.32 -13.42
C TYR A 136 14.28 -4.63 -14.07
N ARG A 137 14.24 -5.57 -15.03
CA ARG A 137 13.01 -6.03 -15.67
C ARG A 137 12.65 -7.43 -15.17
N TYR A 138 11.38 -7.74 -15.25
CA TYR A 138 10.87 -9.09 -15.03
C TYR A 138 11.34 -10.01 -16.17
N ASP A 139 11.78 -11.23 -15.82
CA ASP A 139 12.12 -12.27 -16.79
C ASP A 139 10.87 -13.08 -17.14
#